data_b127cb3458687ad1a66501e62bab048d
#
_entry.id   b127cb3458687ad1a66501e62bab048d
#
_cell.length_a   1.000
_cell.length_b   1.000
_cell.length_c   1.000
_cell.angle_alpha   90.00
_cell.angle_beta   90.00
_cell.angle_gamma   90.00
#
_symmetry.space_group_name_H-M   'P 1'
#
loop_
_entity.id
_entity.type
_entity.pdbx_description
1 polymer ?
#
loop_
_entity_poly.entity_id
_entity_poly.type
_entity_poly.pdbx_seq_one_letter_code
_entity_poly.pdbx_strand_id
1 'polypeptide(L)'
;MKKGATTDSSDLEIIEKIKPLNSEEQGRIRKYTKGRFLGRGGFGECYELVCQDNNKVFAAKAIKKENLQQQKQKMKLLREIKIHKSLHHEQIVAFEHNFEDDKNQYILLELCENQTLNEVLKRRKTLTELEVQCYLIQLLKGLIYLRSHKILHRDLKLDNLFLTDKLQLKIGDFGLATKLDYLEEKRRTVCGTTNYLAPEVLKAEYYYEVDVWAVGVIIYQLITGKLPFNAKEKKIVEQNIMEVKYTFPDNAKISSTAKNLIKRILVKDRTQRPSYEEILMDDFFNQGSAIPKLIPVASLVTPPNLNYIKRYIPNVDKNGVSLLEIKEKEEEEIKEKNEKENKKESGENKEQKESDKKDNNSSTKEKSEETTKEETIINENKIIEKPEKDLIKGPDVFVLKWVDYSSKYGIGYLLNNKCIGVYFNDCTKLIYNPKTEKISFIERKVTTEKDMLYTFGLKEAPKELQKKNIIFQQVKKYFDEDKEKKEKEKESKSSPNKAKKKK
;
A
#
# COMPACT_ATOMS: atom_id res chain seq x y z
N MET A 1 22.52 -41.65 -24.12
CA MET A 1 22.16 -42.30 -22.84
C MET A 1 22.72 -41.45 -21.71
N LYS A 2 21.93 -40.58 -21.09
CA LYS A 2 22.30 -39.84 -19.88
C LYS A 2 21.90 -40.73 -18.68
N LYS A 3 22.89 -41.09 -17.86
CA LYS A 3 22.68 -41.86 -16.61
C LYS A 3 21.72 -41.07 -15.73
N GLY A 4 20.56 -41.68 -15.41
CA GLY A 4 19.66 -41.19 -14.37
C GLY A 4 20.39 -41.28 -13.04
N ALA A 5 20.59 -40.15 -12.39
CA ALA A 5 20.99 -40.09 -11.01
C ALA A 5 19.82 -40.64 -10.17
N THR A 6 19.98 -41.83 -9.59
CA THR A 6 19.12 -42.33 -8.51
C THR A 6 19.31 -41.38 -7.33
N THR A 7 18.34 -40.54 -7.06
CA THR A 7 18.27 -39.77 -5.81
C THR A 7 18.06 -40.78 -4.69
N ASP A 8 19.02 -40.83 -3.79
CA ASP A 8 18.98 -41.67 -2.58
C ASP A 8 17.74 -41.25 -1.76
N SER A 9 16.89 -42.19 -1.39
CA SER A 9 15.65 -41.93 -0.63
C SER A 9 15.91 -41.25 0.72
N SER A 10 17.14 -41.34 1.24
CA SER A 10 17.59 -40.68 2.48
C SER A 10 17.71 -39.14 2.36
N ASP A 11 17.89 -38.60 1.15
CA ASP A 11 17.96 -37.14 0.91
C ASP A 11 16.58 -36.47 0.88
N LEU A 12 15.49 -37.24 0.93
CA LEU A 12 14.11 -36.73 0.87
C LEU A 12 13.47 -36.59 2.26
N GLU A 13 14.01 -37.23 3.30
CA GLU A 13 13.45 -37.14 4.65
C GLU A 13 14.30 -36.22 5.53
N ILE A 14 13.63 -35.29 6.22
CA ILE A 14 14.24 -34.38 7.20
C ILE A 14 13.63 -34.65 8.57
N ILE A 15 14.50 -34.83 9.57
CA ILE A 15 14.11 -35.24 10.91
C ILE A 15 14.35 -34.09 11.90
N GLU A 16 13.30 -33.66 12.57
CA GLU A 16 13.33 -32.74 13.71
C GLU A 16 13.33 -33.55 15.01
N LYS A 17 14.33 -33.32 15.86
CA LYS A 17 14.36 -33.86 17.22
C LYS A 17 13.74 -32.86 18.16
N ILE A 18 12.52 -33.11 18.64
CA ILE A 18 11.80 -32.26 19.58
C ILE A 18 12.31 -32.57 20.98
N LYS A 19 12.89 -31.55 21.63
CA LYS A 19 13.36 -31.71 23.02
C LYS A 19 12.14 -31.87 23.95
N PRO A 20 12.19 -32.79 24.91
CA PRO A 20 11.15 -32.98 25.90
C PRO A 20 11.02 -31.70 26.78
N LEU A 21 9.82 -31.38 27.17
CA LEU A 21 9.53 -30.26 28.06
C LEU A 21 9.98 -30.55 29.50
N ASN A 22 9.96 -31.85 29.89
CA ASN A 22 10.34 -32.32 31.21
C ASN A 22 11.34 -33.53 31.07
N SER A 23 12.15 -33.76 32.10
CA SER A 23 13.13 -34.86 32.12
C SER A 23 12.55 -36.28 32.04
N GLU A 24 11.22 -36.42 32.26
CA GLU A 24 10.49 -37.68 32.22
C GLU A 24 9.89 -38.02 30.85
N GLU A 25 9.83 -37.06 29.91
CA GLU A 25 9.29 -37.27 28.58
C GLU A 25 10.37 -37.78 27.63
N GLN A 26 10.06 -38.80 26.87
CA GLN A 26 10.93 -39.22 25.74
C GLN A 26 10.86 -38.17 24.64
N GLY A 27 12.03 -37.78 24.09
CA GLY A 27 12.12 -36.87 22.97
C GLY A 27 11.28 -37.37 21.78
N ARG A 28 10.38 -36.49 21.28
CA ARG A 28 9.58 -36.81 20.10
C ARG A 28 10.37 -36.47 18.84
N ILE A 29 10.08 -37.23 17.78
CA ILE A 29 10.65 -37.00 16.45
C ILE A 29 9.50 -36.54 15.53
N ARG A 30 9.70 -35.45 14.79
CA ARG A 30 8.82 -35.06 13.70
C ARG A 30 9.54 -35.23 12.38
N LYS A 31 8.86 -35.80 11.41
CA LYS A 31 9.40 -36.09 10.10
C LYS A 31 8.78 -35.21 9.04
N TYR A 32 9.62 -34.75 8.13
CA TYR A 32 9.21 -33.93 6.99
C TYR A 32 9.70 -34.57 5.70
N THR A 33 8.84 -34.60 4.68
CA THR A 33 9.23 -34.98 3.33
C THR A 33 9.64 -33.75 2.56
N LYS A 34 10.82 -33.72 2.00
CA LYS A 34 11.35 -32.65 1.16
C LYS A 34 10.67 -32.69 -0.21
N GLY A 35 10.00 -31.61 -0.57
CA GLY A 35 9.30 -31.43 -1.84
C GLY A 35 10.06 -30.57 -2.83
N ARG A 36 9.31 -29.77 -3.57
CA ARG A 36 9.80 -28.93 -4.66
C ARG A 36 10.81 -27.88 -4.18
N PHE A 37 11.87 -27.68 -4.98
CA PHE A 37 12.79 -26.56 -4.80
C PHE A 37 12.09 -25.23 -5.15
N LEU A 38 12.08 -24.29 -4.22
CA LEU A 38 11.43 -22.99 -4.37
C LEU A 38 12.40 -21.88 -4.82
N GLY A 39 13.67 -21.99 -4.44
CA GLY A 39 14.67 -21.00 -4.80
C GLY A 39 15.93 -21.05 -3.94
N ARG A 40 16.92 -20.21 -4.32
CA ARG A 40 18.17 -20.05 -3.57
C ARG A 40 18.33 -18.57 -3.21
N GLY A 41 18.48 -18.28 -1.93
CA GLY A 41 18.78 -16.94 -1.41
C GLY A 41 20.23 -16.82 -0.94
N GLY A 42 20.62 -15.62 -0.50
CA GLY A 42 21.99 -15.34 -0.04
C GLY A 42 22.43 -16.13 1.20
N PHE A 43 21.51 -16.75 1.92
CA PHE A 43 21.77 -17.49 3.17
C PHE A 43 21.50 -18.99 3.09
N GLY A 44 20.77 -19.47 2.07
CA GLY A 44 20.38 -20.86 1.98
C GLY A 44 19.45 -21.14 0.81
N GLU A 45 18.96 -22.36 0.79
CA GLU A 45 18.04 -22.87 -0.21
C GLU A 45 16.64 -23.02 0.38
N CYS A 46 15.61 -22.74 -0.43
CA CYS A 46 14.22 -22.87 -0.02
C CYS A 46 13.59 -24.07 -0.72
N TYR A 47 12.86 -24.87 0.05
CA TYR A 47 12.14 -26.06 -0.41
C TYR A 47 10.74 -26.09 0.19
N GLU A 48 9.84 -26.79 -0.47
CA GLU A 48 8.62 -27.25 0.18
C GLU A 48 8.96 -28.36 1.17
N LEU A 49 8.43 -28.30 2.39
CA LEU A 49 8.47 -29.38 3.36
C LEU A 49 7.05 -29.79 3.73
N VAL A 50 6.74 -31.07 3.61
CA VAL A 50 5.47 -31.66 4.02
C VAL A 50 5.66 -32.35 5.36
N CYS A 51 5.00 -31.90 6.41
CA CYS A 51 4.99 -32.53 7.71
C CYS A 51 4.21 -33.86 7.64
N GLN A 52 4.83 -34.97 7.98
CA GLN A 52 4.21 -36.30 7.90
C GLN A 52 3.10 -36.50 8.94
N ASP A 53 3.13 -35.76 10.06
CA ASP A 53 2.16 -35.90 11.15
C ASP A 53 0.77 -35.33 10.76
N ASN A 54 0.70 -34.25 9.94
CA ASN A 54 -0.53 -33.53 9.67
C ASN A 54 -0.70 -33.10 8.21
N ASN A 55 0.21 -33.53 7.32
CA ASN A 55 0.25 -33.18 5.90
C ASN A 55 0.31 -31.65 5.60
N LYS A 56 0.65 -30.81 6.59
CA LYS A 56 0.81 -29.38 6.39
C LYS A 56 2.08 -29.12 5.57
N VAL A 57 1.94 -28.27 4.55
CA VAL A 57 3.02 -27.88 3.66
C VAL A 57 3.58 -26.54 4.09
N PHE A 58 4.91 -26.43 4.12
CA PHE A 58 5.65 -25.22 4.50
C PHE A 58 6.64 -24.83 3.42
N ALA A 59 6.98 -23.55 3.34
CA ALA A 59 8.21 -23.10 2.70
C ALA A 59 9.34 -23.14 3.74
N ALA A 60 10.35 -23.97 3.49
CA ALA A 60 11.47 -24.14 4.42
C ALA A 60 12.73 -23.50 3.86
N LYS A 61 13.30 -22.55 4.59
CA LYS A 61 14.62 -21.98 4.32
C LYS A 61 15.66 -22.82 5.05
N ALA A 62 16.42 -23.60 4.30
CA ALA A 62 17.49 -24.48 4.80
C ALA A 62 18.84 -23.74 4.70
N ILE A 63 19.49 -23.53 5.85
CA ILE A 63 20.76 -22.82 5.96
C ILE A 63 21.81 -23.82 6.47
N LYS A 64 22.83 -24.09 5.66
CA LYS A 64 23.89 -24.99 6.05
C LYS A 64 24.65 -24.48 7.27
N LYS A 65 24.90 -25.35 8.27
CA LYS A 65 25.66 -24.98 9.46
C LYS A 65 27.10 -24.57 9.14
N GLU A 66 27.66 -25.07 8.04
CA GLU A 66 28.94 -24.63 7.49
C GLU A 66 28.98 -23.14 7.21
N ASN A 67 27.88 -22.59 6.69
CA ASN A 67 27.75 -21.15 6.42
C ASN A 67 27.58 -20.30 7.70
N LEU A 68 27.38 -20.94 8.86
CA LEU A 68 27.17 -20.29 10.15
C LEU A 68 28.40 -20.35 11.06
N GLN A 69 29.60 -20.66 10.53
CA GLN A 69 30.83 -20.77 11.33
C GLN A 69 31.21 -19.43 11.98
N GLN A 70 31.03 -18.32 11.29
CA GLN A 70 31.33 -17.00 11.80
C GLN A 70 30.23 -16.50 12.75
N GLN A 71 30.62 -15.93 13.89
CA GLN A 71 29.70 -15.35 14.89
C GLN A 71 28.74 -14.30 14.26
N LYS A 72 29.26 -13.50 13.31
CA LYS A 72 28.47 -12.50 12.58
C LYS A 72 27.28 -13.13 11.81
N GLN A 73 27.48 -14.28 11.18
CA GLN A 73 26.45 -14.98 10.43
C GLN A 73 25.40 -15.61 11.37
N LYS A 74 25.85 -16.22 12.47
CA LYS A 74 24.95 -16.73 13.52
C LYS A 74 24.05 -15.61 14.07
N MET A 75 24.66 -14.48 14.43
CA MET A 75 23.91 -13.34 14.96
C MET A 75 22.90 -12.76 13.95
N LYS A 76 23.24 -12.78 12.67
CA LYS A 76 22.34 -12.35 11.60
C LYS A 76 21.12 -13.27 11.50
N LEU A 77 21.33 -14.57 11.50
CA LEU A 77 20.26 -15.57 11.49
C LEU A 77 19.37 -15.47 12.73
N LEU A 78 19.97 -15.38 13.93
CA LEU A 78 19.20 -15.23 15.17
C LEU A 78 18.34 -13.96 15.19
N ARG A 79 18.86 -12.86 14.61
CA ARG A 79 18.11 -11.62 14.47
C ARG A 79 16.93 -11.78 13.51
N GLU A 80 17.14 -12.40 12.34
CA GLU A 80 16.08 -12.71 11.37
C GLU A 80 14.97 -13.52 12.06
N ILE A 81 15.31 -14.63 12.71
CA ILE A 81 14.36 -15.48 13.44
C ILE A 81 13.61 -14.68 14.51
N LYS A 82 14.34 -13.89 15.35
CA LYS A 82 13.74 -13.10 16.42
C LYS A 82 12.75 -12.08 15.90
N ILE A 83 13.11 -11.35 14.84
CA ILE A 83 12.23 -10.36 14.23
C ILE A 83 11.03 -11.06 13.59
N HIS A 84 11.25 -12.03 12.70
CA HIS A 84 10.17 -12.65 11.94
C HIS A 84 9.17 -13.38 12.85
N LYS A 85 9.64 -14.09 13.86
CA LYS A 85 8.79 -14.77 14.88
C LYS A 85 7.89 -13.81 15.66
N SER A 86 8.24 -12.52 15.76
CA SER A 86 7.44 -11.52 16.48
C SER A 86 6.36 -10.87 15.60
N LEU A 87 6.29 -11.21 14.31
CA LEU A 87 5.39 -10.59 13.34
C LEU A 87 4.18 -11.49 13.05
N HIS A 88 2.98 -10.93 13.21
CA HIS A 88 1.71 -11.61 12.94
C HIS A 88 0.77 -10.64 12.25
N HIS A 89 0.72 -10.68 10.91
CA HIS A 89 -0.12 -9.78 10.11
C HIS A 89 -0.51 -10.43 8.79
N GLU A 90 -1.69 -10.11 8.28
CA GLU A 90 -2.24 -10.69 7.05
C GLU A 90 -1.31 -10.47 5.83
N GLN A 91 -0.62 -9.34 5.74
CA GLN A 91 0.31 -9.01 4.65
C GLN A 91 1.78 -9.32 4.98
N ILE A 92 2.05 -10.16 5.98
CA ILE A 92 3.38 -10.67 6.30
C ILE A 92 3.37 -12.18 6.11
N VAL A 93 4.40 -12.75 5.49
CA VAL A 93 4.60 -14.21 5.43
C VAL A 93 4.70 -14.74 6.85
N ALA A 94 3.82 -15.66 7.23
CA ALA A 94 3.80 -16.17 8.61
C ALA A 94 5.05 -16.99 8.92
N PHE A 95 5.63 -16.72 10.10
CA PHE A 95 6.67 -17.56 10.67
C PHE A 95 5.99 -18.71 11.43
N GLU A 96 6.25 -19.95 11.01
CA GLU A 96 5.61 -21.11 11.60
C GLU A 96 6.47 -21.74 12.69
N HIS A 97 7.73 -22.08 12.35
CA HIS A 97 8.63 -22.79 13.26
C HIS A 97 10.09 -22.66 12.82
N ASN A 98 11.02 -23.00 13.69
CA ASN A 98 12.42 -23.20 13.34
C ASN A 98 13.00 -24.37 14.13
N PHE A 99 13.83 -25.15 13.47
CA PHE A 99 14.54 -26.29 14.08
C PHE A 99 15.89 -26.50 13.38
N GLU A 100 16.66 -27.47 13.87
CA GLU A 100 17.93 -27.87 13.26
C GLU A 100 18.09 -29.39 13.21
N ASP A 101 18.80 -29.85 12.20
CA ASP A 101 19.37 -31.18 12.13
C ASP A 101 20.91 -31.12 12.25
N ASP A 102 21.59 -32.21 11.94
CA ASP A 102 23.05 -32.26 12.02
C ASP A 102 23.75 -31.36 11.01
N LYS A 103 23.13 -31.08 9.84
CA LYS A 103 23.73 -30.35 8.72
C LYS A 103 23.18 -28.92 8.58
N ASN A 104 21.92 -28.71 8.89
CA ASN A 104 21.23 -27.48 8.55
C ASN A 104 20.48 -26.87 9.73
N GLN A 105 20.24 -25.58 9.65
CA GLN A 105 19.25 -24.83 10.38
C GLN A 105 18.06 -24.55 9.45
N TYR A 106 16.84 -24.83 9.90
CA TYR A 106 15.62 -24.64 9.12
C TYR A 106 14.76 -23.54 9.71
N ILE A 107 14.20 -22.71 8.84
CA ILE A 107 13.11 -21.78 9.16
C ILE A 107 11.90 -22.21 8.32
N LEU A 108 10.82 -22.60 8.99
CA LEU A 108 9.55 -22.95 8.35
C LEU A 108 8.65 -21.72 8.29
N LEU A 109 8.19 -21.44 7.12
CA LEU A 109 7.34 -20.30 6.79
C LEU A 109 6.06 -20.76 6.09
N GLU A 110 5.05 -19.92 6.09
CA GLU A 110 3.88 -20.05 5.24
C GLU A 110 4.29 -20.22 3.77
N LEU A 111 3.71 -21.20 3.09
CA LEU A 111 3.92 -21.37 1.66
C LEU A 111 3.04 -20.39 0.87
N CYS A 112 3.68 -19.55 0.06
CA CYS A 112 3.02 -18.68 -0.90
C CYS A 112 3.10 -19.34 -2.28
N GLU A 113 2.00 -19.94 -2.73
CA GLU A 113 1.97 -20.87 -3.88
C GLU A 113 2.23 -20.19 -5.22
N ASN A 114 1.87 -18.91 -5.35
CA ASN A 114 1.98 -18.15 -6.58
C ASN A 114 3.29 -17.37 -6.73
N GLN A 115 4.32 -17.76 -5.95
CA GLN A 115 5.66 -17.18 -6.03
C GLN A 115 5.69 -15.70 -5.66
N THR A 116 6.37 -14.85 -6.45
CA THR A 116 6.58 -13.43 -6.16
C THR A 116 6.00 -12.53 -7.24
N LEU A 117 5.79 -11.25 -6.91
CA LEU A 117 5.41 -10.24 -7.90
C LEU A 117 6.46 -10.09 -9.01
N ASN A 118 7.74 -10.41 -8.74
CA ASN A 118 8.78 -10.41 -9.77
C ASN A 118 8.50 -11.46 -10.85
N GLU A 119 8.07 -12.67 -10.45
CA GLU A 119 7.72 -13.73 -11.41
C GLU A 119 6.47 -13.37 -12.22
N VAL A 120 5.49 -12.70 -11.61
CA VAL A 120 4.33 -12.18 -12.34
C VAL A 120 4.78 -11.13 -13.36
N LEU A 121 5.60 -10.17 -12.95
CA LEU A 121 6.10 -9.11 -13.84
C LEU A 121 6.94 -9.66 -14.99
N LYS A 122 7.77 -10.68 -14.76
CA LYS A 122 8.53 -11.35 -15.83
C LYS A 122 7.63 -11.94 -16.91
N ARG A 123 6.50 -12.54 -16.52
CA ARG A 123 5.51 -13.11 -17.46
C ARG A 123 4.68 -12.03 -18.15
N ARG A 124 4.20 -11.06 -17.37
CA ARG A 124 3.25 -10.02 -17.79
C ARG A 124 3.90 -8.83 -18.48
N LYS A 125 5.17 -8.56 -18.20
CA LYS A 125 5.97 -7.39 -18.59
C LYS A 125 5.58 -6.11 -17.87
N THR A 126 4.29 -5.81 -17.75
CA THR A 126 3.74 -4.68 -16.99
C THR A 126 2.44 -5.11 -16.30
N LEU A 127 2.06 -4.42 -15.25
CA LEU A 127 0.75 -4.56 -14.62
C LEU A 127 -0.11 -3.33 -14.93
N THR A 128 -1.43 -3.51 -14.94
CA THR A 128 -2.37 -2.39 -15.02
C THR A 128 -2.36 -1.58 -13.73
N GLU A 129 -2.69 -0.31 -13.78
CA GLU A 129 -2.73 0.53 -12.57
C GLU A 129 -3.70 0.01 -11.53
N LEU A 130 -4.84 -0.56 -11.94
CA LEU A 130 -5.79 -1.22 -11.04
C LEU A 130 -5.15 -2.38 -10.25
N GLU A 131 -4.31 -3.20 -10.90
CA GLU A 131 -3.55 -4.26 -10.23
C GLU A 131 -2.52 -3.67 -9.26
N VAL A 132 -1.82 -2.62 -9.69
CA VAL A 132 -0.82 -1.93 -8.86
C VAL A 132 -1.48 -1.30 -7.64
N GLN A 133 -2.61 -0.62 -7.78
CA GLN A 133 -3.38 -0.08 -6.67
C GLN A 133 -3.79 -1.17 -5.68
N CYS A 134 -4.28 -2.31 -6.16
CA CYS A 134 -4.68 -3.43 -5.32
C CYS A 134 -3.50 -3.99 -4.50
N TYR A 135 -2.36 -4.24 -5.13
CA TYR A 135 -1.17 -4.74 -4.45
C TYR A 135 -0.52 -3.69 -3.55
N LEU A 136 -0.54 -2.42 -3.95
CA LEU A 136 0.05 -1.33 -3.19
C LEU A 136 -0.70 -1.09 -1.87
N ILE A 137 -2.03 -1.15 -1.86
CA ILE A 137 -2.82 -1.07 -0.62
C ILE A 137 -2.41 -2.17 0.35
N GLN A 138 -2.22 -3.39 -0.13
CA GLN A 138 -1.81 -4.52 0.71
C GLN A 138 -0.38 -4.34 1.22
N LEU A 139 0.55 -3.92 0.35
CA LEU A 139 1.93 -3.61 0.73
C LEU A 139 1.99 -2.54 1.83
N LEU A 140 1.28 -1.41 1.63
CA LEU A 140 1.25 -0.32 2.59
C LEU A 140 0.67 -0.72 3.94
N LYS A 141 -0.37 -1.56 3.98
CA LYS A 141 -0.90 -2.13 5.24
C LYS A 141 0.18 -2.92 6.00
N GLY A 142 0.92 -3.77 5.29
CA GLY A 142 2.04 -4.51 5.86
C GLY A 142 3.15 -3.58 6.37
N LEU A 143 3.49 -2.52 5.64
CA LEU A 143 4.52 -1.55 6.03
C LEU A 143 4.10 -0.67 7.21
N ILE A 144 2.85 -0.26 7.29
CA ILE A 144 2.28 0.43 8.46
C ILE A 144 2.40 -0.46 9.70
N TYR A 145 2.09 -1.75 9.57
CA TYR A 145 2.26 -2.71 10.64
C TYR A 145 3.73 -2.86 11.06
N LEU A 146 4.67 -3.00 10.12
CA LEU A 146 6.11 -3.07 10.42
C LEU A 146 6.59 -1.80 11.14
N ARG A 147 6.21 -0.62 10.66
CA ARG A 147 6.55 0.67 11.27
C ARG A 147 6.00 0.79 12.69
N SER A 148 4.76 0.37 12.96
CA SER A 148 4.18 0.38 14.31
C SER A 148 4.94 -0.52 15.29
N HIS A 149 5.59 -1.58 14.78
CA HIS A 149 6.49 -2.46 15.55
C HIS A 149 7.94 -2.00 15.55
N LYS A 150 8.23 -0.82 14.98
CA LYS A 150 9.57 -0.23 14.84
C LYS A 150 10.52 -1.16 14.06
N ILE A 151 10.01 -1.84 13.03
CA ILE A 151 10.79 -2.73 12.18
C ILE A 151 10.96 -2.08 10.81
N LEU A 152 12.22 -1.99 10.39
CA LEU A 152 12.67 -1.51 9.10
C LEU A 152 13.11 -2.71 8.27
N HIS A 153 12.52 -2.88 7.07
CA HIS A 153 12.74 -4.07 6.22
C HIS A 153 14.10 -4.02 5.50
N ARG A 154 14.43 -2.89 4.85
CA ARG A 154 15.68 -2.57 4.16
C ARG A 154 16.01 -3.35 2.88
N ASP A 155 15.16 -4.26 2.46
CA ASP A 155 15.31 -4.99 1.17
C ASP A 155 13.95 -5.22 0.50
N LEU A 156 13.11 -4.16 0.49
CA LEU A 156 11.85 -4.21 -0.23
C LEU A 156 12.14 -4.23 -1.73
N LYS A 157 11.65 -5.27 -2.41
CA LYS A 157 11.73 -5.48 -3.85
C LYS A 157 10.70 -6.51 -4.28
N LEU A 158 10.44 -6.62 -5.57
CA LEU A 158 9.41 -7.53 -6.08
C LEU A 158 9.69 -9.01 -5.76
N ASP A 159 10.96 -9.41 -5.57
CA ASP A 159 11.33 -10.78 -5.18
C ASP A 159 10.93 -11.13 -3.73
N ASN A 160 10.73 -10.12 -2.88
CA ASN A 160 10.35 -10.28 -1.47
C ASN A 160 8.86 -10.02 -1.24
N LEU A 161 8.08 -9.80 -2.30
CA LEU A 161 6.63 -9.65 -2.28
C LEU A 161 5.99 -10.92 -2.84
N PHE A 162 5.54 -11.78 -1.95
CA PHE A 162 4.99 -13.10 -2.25
C PHE A 162 3.48 -13.04 -2.48
N LEU A 163 2.94 -14.02 -3.19
CA LEU A 163 1.52 -14.13 -3.48
C LEU A 163 0.98 -15.49 -3.02
N THR A 164 -0.11 -15.46 -2.25
CA THR A 164 -0.84 -16.67 -1.85
C THR A 164 -1.59 -17.28 -3.05
N ASP A 165 -2.24 -18.42 -2.83
CA ASP A 165 -3.16 -19.07 -3.78
C ASP A 165 -4.23 -18.11 -4.34
N LYS A 166 -4.69 -17.16 -3.51
CA LYS A 166 -5.72 -16.14 -3.85
C LYS A 166 -5.14 -14.83 -4.38
N LEU A 167 -3.84 -14.77 -4.67
CA LEU A 167 -3.11 -13.56 -5.06
C LEU A 167 -3.11 -12.46 -4.00
N GLN A 168 -3.24 -12.83 -2.73
CA GLN A 168 -3.00 -11.92 -1.64
C GLN A 168 -1.50 -11.67 -1.49
N LEU A 169 -1.10 -10.40 -1.39
CA LEU A 169 0.29 -10.02 -1.23
C LEU A 169 0.75 -10.20 0.21
N LYS A 170 1.95 -10.77 0.35
CA LYS A 170 2.66 -10.93 1.63
C LYS A 170 4.12 -10.49 1.51
N ILE A 171 4.56 -9.67 2.45
CA ILE A 171 5.96 -9.25 2.59
C ILE A 171 6.74 -10.37 3.26
N GLY A 172 7.85 -10.78 2.69
CA GLY A 172 8.74 -11.81 3.25
C GLY A 172 10.21 -11.44 3.14
N ASP A 173 11.08 -12.33 3.56
CA ASP A 173 12.55 -12.23 3.66
C ASP A 173 13.03 -11.10 4.58
N PHE A 174 12.98 -11.36 5.87
CA PHE A 174 13.45 -10.45 6.93
C PHE A 174 14.95 -10.57 7.23
N GLY A 175 15.74 -11.21 6.35
CA GLY A 175 17.19 -11.42 6.53
C GLY A 175 18.02 -10.13 6.63
N LEU A 176 17.51 -9.02 6.15
CA LEU A 176 18.11 -7.70 6.31
C LEU A 176 17.34 -6.78 7.27
N ALA A 177 16.20 -7.22 7.81
CA ALA A 177 15.39 -6.40 8.69
C ALA A 177 16.11 -6.02 9.99
N THR A 178 15.73 -4.91 10.57
CA THR A 178 16.24 -4.44 11.88
C THR A 178 15.12 -3.85 12.70
N LYS A 179 15.17 -4.10 14.01
CA LYS A 179 14.30 -3.42 14.96
C LYS A 179 14.97 -2.12 15.39
N LEU A 180 14.20 -1.04 15.43
CA LEU A 180 14.59 0.26 15.91
C LEU A 180 14.17 0.40 17.37
N ASP A 181 14.91 1.15 18.17
CA ASP A 181 14.49 1.51 19.53
C ASP A 181 13.43 2.62 19.48
N TYR A 182 13.57 3.57 18.54
CA TYR A 182 12.59 4.61 18.19
C TYR A 182 12.62 4.87 16.68
N LEU A 183 11.56 5.47 16.11
CA LEU A 183 11.41 5.59 14.65
C LEU A 183 12.48 6.47 14.01
N GLU A 184 12.93 7.51 14.70
CA GLU A 184 13.96 8.45 14.25
C GLU A 184 15.39 7.92 14.49
N GLU A 185 15.53 6.63 14.82
CA GLU A 185 16.83 6.02 15.02
C GLU A 185 17.61 5.92 13.71
N LYS A 186 18.79 6.52 13.72
CA LYS A 186 19.72 6.54 12.60
C LYS A 186 20.41 5.19 12.40
N ARG A 187 20.45 4.73 11.18
CA ARG A 187 21.19 3.52 10.76
C ARG A 187 22.32 3.88 9.80
N ARG A 188 23.40 3.05 9.83
CA ARG A 188 24.63 3.31 9.05
C ARG A 188 25.05 2.15 8.16
N THR A 189 24.42 0.99 8.30
CA THR A 189 24.81 -0.21 7.56
C THR A 189 24.29 -0.14 6.13
N VAL A 190 25.15 0.00 5.14
CA VAL A 190 24.80 -0.09 3.73
C VAL A 190 24.42 -1.53 3.39
N CYS A 191 23.15 -1.78 3.11
CA CYS A 191 22.62 -3.10 2.77
C CYS A 191 21.36 -2.95 1.92
N GLY A 192 20.97 -4.03 1.24
CA GLY A 192 19.83 -4.07 0.34
C GLY A 192 20.24 -4.26 -1.11
N THR A 193 19.25 -4.34 -1.99
CA THR A 193 19.42 -4.53 -3.44
C THR A 193 19.64 -3.18 -4.10
N THR A 194 20.78 -2.98 -4.79
CA THR A 194 21.27 -1.69 -5.29
C THR A 194 20.21 -0.82 -5.97
N ASN A 195 19.42 -1.37 -6.88
CA ASN A 195 18.42 -0.60 -7.65
C ASN A 195 17.25 -0.07 -6.83
N TYR A 196 17.06 -0.56 -5.59
CA TYR A 196 16.00 -0.13 -4.66
C TYR A 196 16.54 0.72 -3.51
N LEU A 197 17.86 0.94 -3.44
CA LEU A 197 18.48 1.75 -2.38
C LEU A 197 18.10 3.23 -2.52
N ALA A 198 17.79 3.84 -1.39
CA ALA A 198 17.60 5.28 -1.30
C ALA A 198 18.96 6.03 -1.28
N PRO A 199 19.01 7.30 -1.73
CA PRO A 199 20.25 8.09 -1.75
C PRO A 199 20.99 8.15 -0.41
N GLU A 200 20.26 8.25 0.69
CA GLU A 200 20.78 8.31 2.06
C GLU A 200 21.38 6.98 2.53
N VAL A 201 20.96 5.83 1.99
CA VAL A 201 21.59 4.53 2.28
C VAL A 201 23.01 4.49 1.74
N LEU A 202 23.22 5.05 0.54
CA LEU A 202 24.55 5.14 -0.08
C LEU A 202 25.51 6.05 0.71
N LYS A 203 24.94 7.01 1.49
CA LYS A 203 25.70 7.86 2.41
C LYS A 203 25.91 7.23 3.79
N ALA A 204 25.42 6.00 4.02
CA ALA A 204 25.45 5.31 5.30
C ALA A 204 24.83 6.11 6.46
N GLU A 205 23.75 6.85 6.18
CA GLU A 205 23.03 7.66 7.16
C GLU A 205 21.54 7.73 6.81
N TYR A 206 20.74 6.79 7.37
CA TYR A 206 19.35 6.64 6.96
C TYR A 206 18.42 6.25 8.11
N TYR A 207 17.13 6.35 7.83
CA TYR A 207 16.02 6.16 8.75
C TYR A 207 14.93 5.32 8.07
N TYR A 208 13.71 5.27 8.60
CA TYR A 208 12.64 4.41 8.09
C TYR A 208 12.17 4.79 6.67
N GLU A 209 12.37 6.02 6.22
CA GLU A 209 11.92 6.52 4.92
C GLU A 209 12.62 5.83 3.72
N VAL A 210 13.63 5.00 3.99
CA VAL A 210 14.26 4.18 2.93
C VAL A 210 13.30 3.12 2.39
N ASP A 211 12.42 2.57 3.24
CA ASP A 211 11.39 1.63 2.78
C ASP A 211 10.29 2.36 1.97
N VAL A 212 10.02 3.64 2.26
CA VAL A 212 9.13 4.48 1.43
C VAL A 212 9.71 4.68 0.03
N TRP A 213 11.01 4.99 -0.08
CA TRP A 213 11.69 5.09 -1.38
C TRP A 213 11.55 3.80 -2.19
N ALA A 214 11.76 2.64 -1.56
CA ALA A 214 11.62 1.35 -2.23
C ALA A 214 10.18 1.12 -2.76
N VAL A 215 9.14 1.61 -2.07
CA VAL A 215 7.76 1.61 -2.58
C VAL A 215 7.66 2.38 -3.90
N GLY A 216 8.26 3.56 -4.00
CA GLY A 216 8.28 4.34 -5.26
C GLY A 216 8.95 3.58 -6.41
N VAL A 217 10.07 2.90 -6.15
CA VAL A 217 10.75 2.04 -7.14
C VAL A 217 9.85 0.87 -7.56
N ILE A 218 9.15 0.25 -6.61
CA ILE A 218 8.20 -0.86 -6.86
C ILE A 218 7.06 -0.40 -7.76
N ILE A 219 6.42 0.74 -7.47
CA ILE A 219 5.33 1.29 -8.28
C ILE A 219 5.80 1.52 -9.71
N TYR A 220 6.92 2.23 -9.86
CA TYR A 220 7.51 2.50 -11.16
C TYR A 220 7.75 1.19 -11.93
N GLN A 221 8.37 0.20 -11.28
CA GLN A 221 8.72 -1.07 -11.92
C GLN A 221 7.48 -1.87 -12.34
N LEU A 222 6.44 -1.92 -11.52
CA LEU A 222 5.21 -2.66 -11.84
C LEU A 222 4.48 -2.06 -13.05
N ILE A 223 4.42 -0.73 -13.16
CA ILE A 223 3.72 -0.04 -14.24
C ILE A 223 4.55 -0.06 -15.53
N THR A 224 5.87 0.21 -15.45
CA THR A 224 6.73 0.36 -16.65
C THR A 224 7.40 -0.94 -17.10
N GLY A 225 7.46 -1.95 -16.23
CA GLY A 225 8.25 -3.17 -16.46
C GLY A 225 9.76 -2.98 -16.33
N LYS A 226 10.22 -1.77 -15.96
CA LYS A 226 11.65 -1.40 -15.89
C LYS A 226 11.97 -0.77 -14.54
N LEU A 227 13.20 -0.86 -14.11
CA LEU A 227 13.69 -0.13 -12.94
C LEU A 227 13.93 1.34 -13.29
N PRO A 228 13.61 2.31 -12.42
CA PRO A 228 13.85 3.73 -12.67
C PRO A 228 15.34 4.03 -12.75
N PHE A 229 16.14 3.41 -11.90
CA PHE A 229 17.58 3.57 -11.83
C PHE A 229 18.27 2.31 -12.36
N ASN A 230 18.58 2.28 -13.66
CA ASN A 230 19.20 1.13 -14.31
C ASN A 230 20.31 1.57 -15.24
N ALA A 231 21.47 0.90 -15.12
CA ALA A 231 22.61 1.05 -16.01
C ALA A 231 23.44 -0.25 -16.02
N LYS A 232 24.39 -0.37 -16.96
CA LYS A 232 25.28 -1.54 -17.03
C LYS A 232 26.24 -1.60 -15.84
N GLU A 233 26.71 -0.45 -15.37
CA GLU A 233 27.67 -0.35 -14.28
C GLU A 233 26.97 0.08 -12.98
N LYS A 234 27.30 -0.61 -11.89
CA LYS A 234 26.77 -0.32 -10.56
C LYS A 234 27.02 1.13 -10.13
N LYS A 235 28.20 1.69 -10.44
CA LYS A 235 28.55 3.08 -10.11
C LYS A 235 27.61 4.09 -10.77
N ILE A 236 27.22 3.85 -12.03
CA ILE A 236 26.29 4.71 -12.75
C ILE A 236 24.88 4.60 -12.14
N VAL A 237 24.45 3.39 -11.72
CA VAL A 237 23.18 3.21 -11.00
C VAL A 237 23.19 4.03 -9.71
N GLU A 238 24.25 3.91 -8.90
CA GLU A 238 24.42 4.67 -7.65
C GLU A 238 24.43 6.18 -7.88
N GLN A 239 25.08 6.66 -8.94
CA GLN A 239 25.06 8.07 -9.34
C GLN A 239 23.65 8.52 -9.70
N ASN A 240 22.93 7.78 -10.56
CA ASN A 240 21.55 8.08 -10.93
C ASN A 240 20.61 8.14 -9.71
N ILE A 241 20.81 7.25 -8.74
CA ILE A 241 20.07 7.29 -7.46
C ILE A 241 20.38 8.57 -6.70
N MET A 242 21.68 8.94 -6.57
CA MET A 242 22.12 10.14 -5.83
C MET A 242 21.60 11.44 -6.45
N GLU A 243 21.45 11.47 -7.78
CA GLU A 243 20.95 12.59 -8.56
C GLU A 243 19.43 12.53 -8.77
N VAL A 244 18.78 11.41 -8.41
CA VAL A 244 17.36 11.12 -8.69
C VAL A 244 17.07 11.20 -10.20
N LYS A 245 18.00 10.71 -11.00
CA LYS A 245 17.92 10.80 -12.46
C LYS A 245 17.23 9.58 -13.05
N TYR A 246 15.96 9.76 -13.44
CA TYR A 246 15.15 8.77 -14.14
C TYR A 246 14.16 9.45 -15.09
N THR A 247 13.63 8.71 -16.05
CA THR A 247 12.60 9.19 -16.99
C THR A 247 11.52 8.15 -17.12
N PHE A 248 10.29 8.58 -17.41
CA PHE A 248 9.23 7.66 -17.78
C PHE A 248 9.36 7.30 -19.27
N PRO A 249 9.18 6.01 -19.65
CA PRO A 249 9.21 5.63 -21.05
C PRO A 249 8.04 6.27 -21.83
N ASP A 250 8.31 6.83 -23.00
CA ASP A 250 7.31 7.54 -23.83
C ASP A 250 6.12 6.63 -24.23
N ASN A 251 6.40 5.35 -24.44
CA ASN A 251 5.38 4.36 -24.82
C ASN A 251 4.68 3.70 -23.61
N ALA A 252 5.01 4.09 -22.40
CA ALA A 252 4.35 3.54 -21.20
C ALA A 252 3.00 4.23 -20.96
N LYS A 253 1.96 3.42 -20.80
CA LYS A 253 0.61 3.90 -20.44
C LYS A 253 0.60 4.16 -18.93
N ILE A 254 0.96 5.36 -18.51
CA ILE A 254 1.03 5.78 -17.12
C ILE A 254 0.18 7.03 -16.95
N SER A 255 -0.75 7.00 -15.98
CA SER A 255 -1.57 8.17 -15.65
C SER A 255 -0.75 9.32 -15.06
N SER A 256 -1.30 10.53 -15.12
CA SER A 256 -0.73 11.71 -14.46
C SER A 256 -0.63 11.50 -12.95
N THR A 257 -1.65 10.92 -12.33
CA THR A 257 -1.68 10.61 -10.89
C THR A 257 -0.61 9.62 -10.49
N ALA A 258 -0.42 8.53 -11.25
CA ALA A 258 0.67 7.57 -10.99
C ALA A 258 2.05 8.22 -11.12
N LYS A 259 2.29 9.03 -12.18
CA LYS A 259 3.53 9.78 -12.34
C LYS A 259 3.78 10.74 -11.18
N ASN A 260 2.75 11.45 -10.73
CA ASN A 260 2.85 12.41 -9.63
C ASN A 260 3.15 11.71 -8.31
N LEU A 261 2.49 10.58 -7.99
CA LEU A 261 2.80 9.78 -6.82
C LEU A 261 4.26 9.30 -6.82
N ILE A 262 4.74 8.74 -7.94
CA ILE A 262 6.14 8.30 -8.06
C ILE A 262 7.10 9.47 -7.84
N LYS A 263 6.85 10.64 -8.46
CA LYS A 263 7.68 11.85 -8.28
C LYS A 263 7.69 12.36 -6.83
N ARG A 264 6.56 12.26 -6.12
CA ARG A 264 6.47 12.64 -4.70
C ARG A 264 7.25 11.70 -3.79
N ILE A 265 7.30 10.41 -4.12
CA ILE A 265 8.03 9.41 -3.33
C ILE A 265 9.54 9.42 -3.64
N LEU A 266 9.91 9.47 -4.93
CA LEU A 266 11.31 9.43 -5.37
C LEU A 266 11.95 10.82 -5.34
N VAL A 267 12.01 11.43 -4.15
CA VAL A 267 12.68 12.70 -3.89
C VAL A 267 13.92 12.49 -3.04
N LYS A 268 14.97 13.32 -3.29
CA LYS A 268 16.27 13.19 -2.62
C LYS A 268 16.20 13.43 -1.12
N ASP A 269 15.47 14.45 -0.74
CA ASP A 269 15.24 14.77 0.67
C ASP A 269 14.20 13.80 1.25
N ARG A 270 14.64 12.93 2.16
CA ARG A 270 13.79 11.95 2.82
C ARG A 270 12.61 12.56 3.56
N THR A 271 12.76 13.78 4.09
CA THR A 271 11.72 14.46 4.88
C THR A 271 10.56 14.97 4.03
N GLN A 272 10.76 15.05 2.71
CA GLN A 272 9.74 15.44 1.74
C GLN A 272 8.95 14.23 1.20
N ARG A 273 9.35 13.00 1.55
CA ARG A 273 8.62 11.80 1.13
C ARG A 273 7.33 11.67 1.95
N PRO A 274 6.22 11.30 1.31
CA PRO A 274 4.97 11.07 2.01
C PRO A 274 5.07 9.87 2.96
N SER A 275 4.32 9.91 4.06
CA SER A 275 4.09 8.76 4.92
C SER A 275 3.27 7.68 4.18
N TYR A 276 3.22 6.46 4.70
CA TYR A 276 2.40 5.38 4.11
C TYR A 276 0.91 5.74 4.09
N GLU A 277 0.44 6.47 5.10
CA GLU A 277 -0.93 6.96 5.21
C GLU A 277 -1.25 8.03 4.16
N GLU A 278 -0.32 8.97 3.93
CA GLU A 278 -0.46 9.98 2.87
C GLU A 278 -0.41 9.36 1.48
N ILE A 279 0.38 8.28 1.28
CA ILE A 279 0.35 7.51 0.03
C ILE A 279 -1.03 6.88 -0.18
N LEU A 280 -1.65 6.29 0.86
CA LEU A 280 -2.99 5.69 0.77
C LEU A 280 -4.10 6.72 0.48
N MET A 281 -3.85 8.00 0.77
CA MET A 281 -4.77 9.11 0.51
C MET A 281 -4.48 9.83 -0.81
N ASP A 282 -3.48 9.39 -1.58
CA ASP A 282 -3.09 10.01 -2.84
C ASP A 282 -4.16 9.85 -3.92
N ASP A 283 -4.25 10.82 -4.84
CA ASP A 283 -5.18 10.83 -5.96
C ASP A 283 -5.05 9.58 -6.85
N PHE A 284 -3.89 8.92 -6.85
CA PHE A 284 -3.72 7.64 -7.52
C PHE A 284 -4.74 6.58 -7.06
N PHE A 285 -5.22 6.65 -5.82
CA PHE A 285 -6.25 5.73 -5.28
C PHE A 285 -7.66 6.30 -5.34
N ASN A 286 -7.83 7.60 -5.59
CA ASN A 286 -9.08 8.34 -5.42
C ASN A 286 -9.74 8.75 -6.74
N GLN A 287 -9.39 8.16 -7.87
CA GLN A 287 -9.95 8.46 -9.19
C GLN A 287 -11.45 8.09 -9.35
N GLY A 288 -12.19 8.08 -8.25
CA GLY A 288 -13.64 7.81 -8.23
C GLY A 288 -14.03 6.34 -8.45
N SER A 289 -13.07 5.43 -8.59
CA SER A 289 -13.28 4.01 -8.80
C SER A 289 -13.05 3.22 -7.52
N ALA A 290 -13.81 2.14 -7.32
CA ALA A 290 -13.52 1.17 -6.27
C ALA A 290 -12.27 0.37 -6.66
N ILE A 291 -11.40 0.05 -5.68
CA ILE A 291 -10.24 -0.80 -5.90
C ILE A 291 -10.58 -2.22 -5.42
N PRO A 292 -10.32 -3.26 -6.22
CA PRO A 292 -10.58 -4.64 -5.81
C PRO A 292 -9.71 -5.02 -4.61
N LYS A 293 -10.26 -5.83 -3.71
CA LYS A 293 -9.47 -6.37 -2.59
C LYS A 293 -8.44 -7.40 -3.05
N LEU A 294 -8.75 -8.15 -4.10
CA LEU A 294 -7.90 -9.18 -4.71
C LEU A 294 -8.04 -9.14 -6.23
N ILE A 295 -6.98 -9.49 -6.91
CA ILE A 295 -6.94 -9.61 -8.36
C ILE A 295 -7.30 -11.06 -8.77
N PRO A 296 -7.99 -11.29 -9.90
CA PRO A 296 -8.30 -12.64 -10.38
C PRO A 296 -7.03 -13.46 -10.63
N VAL A 297 -7.03 -14.76 -10.30
CA VAL A 297 -5.87 -15.66 -10.46
C VAL A 297 -5.36 -15.72 -11.89
N ALA A 298 -6.24 -15.57 -12.88
CA ALA A 298 -5.84 -15.47 -14.31
C ALA A 298 -4.83 -14.35 -14.56
N SER A 299 -4.81 -13.32 -13.71
CA SER A 299 -3.88 -12.18 -13.82
C SER A 299 -2.41 -12.53 -13.58
N LEU A 300 -2.11 -13.75 -13.14
CA LEU A 300 -0.73 -14.28 -13.10
C LEU A 300 -0.10 -14.35 -14.51
N VAL A 301 -0.89 -14.51 -15.56
CA VAL A 301 -0.39 -14.71 -16.93
C VAL A 301 -0.98 -13.73 -17.94
N THR A 302 -2.21 -13.21 -17.72
CA THR A 302 -2.89 -12.26 -18.60
C THR A 302 -3.41 -11.07 -17.83
N PRO A 303 -3.48 -9.86 -18.42
CA PRO A 303 -4.14 -8.73 -17.75
C PRO A 303 -5.59 -9.09 -17.38
N PRO A 304 -6.17 -8.48 -16.33
CA PRO A 304 -7.59 -8.58 -16.06
C PRO A 304 -8.38 -8.22 -17.32
N ASN A 305 -9.42 -8.99 -17.62
CA ASN A 305 -10.23 -8.70 -18.79
C ASN A 305 -11.01 -7.38 -18.64
N LEU A 306 -11.41 -6.79 -19.78
CA LEU A 306 -12.07 -5.50 -19.82
C LEU A 306 -13.36 -5.46 -18.98
N ASN A 307 -14.13 -6.56 -18.95
CA ASN A 307 -15.36 -6.64 -18.14
C ASN A 307 -15.06 -6.60 -16.64
N TYR A 308 -13.93 -7.18 -16.22
CA TYR A 308 -13.47 -7.07 -14.83
C TYR A 308 -13.04 -5.63 -14.52
N ILE A 309 -12.25 -5.00 -15.39
CA ILE A 309 -11.77 -3.63 -15.19
C ILE A 309 -12.96 -2.65 -15.12
N LYS A 310 -13.94 -2.77 -16.01
CA LYS A 310 -15.15 -1.93 -16.05
C LYS A 310 -16.01 -1.98 -14.78
N ARG A 311 -15.89 -3.01 -13.94
CA ARG A 311 -16.57 -3.06 -12.63
C ARG A 311 -16.02 -2.04 -11.64
N TYR A 312 -14.76 -1.68 -11.81
CA TYR A 312 -14.02 -0.79 -10.90
C TYR A 312 -13.77 0.57 -11.52
N ILE A 313 -13.52 0.61 -12.82
CA ILE A 313 -13.31 1.83 -13.61
C ILE A 313 -14.37 1.82 -14.74
N PRO A 314 -15.55 2.43 -14.54
CA PRO A 314 -16.66 2.33 -15.49
C PRO A 314 -16.36 2.90 -16.87
N ASN A 315 -15.62 4.03 -16.91
CA ASN A 315 -15.31 4.77 -18.13
C ASN A 315 -13.91 4.43 -18.65
N VAL A 316 -13.73 3.21 -19.18
CA VAL A 316 -12.48 2.80 -19.84
C VAL A 316 -12.70 2.57 -21.34
N ASP A 317 -11.66 2.87 -22.13
CA ASP A 317 -11.59 2.55 -23.54
C ASP A 317 -11.52 1.04 -23.78
N LYS A 318 -11.48 0.63 -25.07
CA LYS A 318 -11.30 -0.78 -25.48
C LYS A 318 -10.00 -1.44 -25.01
N ASN A 319 -9.02 -0.64 -24.58
CA ASN A 319 -7.72 -1.10 -24.07
C ASN A 319 -7.65 -1.08 -22.53
N GLY A 320 -8.74 -0.70 -21.82
CA GLY A 320 -8.79 -0.63 -20.37
C GLY A 320 -8.16 0.64 -19.78
N VAL A 321 -7.92 1.67 -20.60
CA VAL A 321 -7.42 2.98 -20.16
C VAL A 321 -8.61 3.86 -19.80
N SER A 322 -8.53 4.58 -18.67
CA SER A 322 -9.58 5.51 -18.25
C SER A 322 -9.78 6.60 -19.30
N LEU A 323 -11.03 6.86 -19.67
CA LEU A 323 -11.36 7.95 -20.59
C LEU A 323 -11.07 9.33 -20.00
N LEU A 324 -11.02 9.44 -18.68
CA LEU A 324 -10.56 10.65 -17.98
C LEU A 324 -9.07 10.90 -18.24
N GLU A 325 -8.24 9.85 -18.18
CA GLU A 325 -6.81 9.95 -18.50
C GLU A 325 -6.53 10.33 -19.96
N ILE A 326 -7.40 9.92 -20.87
CA ILE A 326 -7.28 10.29 -22.31
C ILE A 326 -7.54 11.80 -22.47
N LYS A 327 -8.58 12.33 -21.84
CA LYS A 327 -8.89 13.76 -21.87
C LYS A 327 -7.81 14.62 -21.23
N GLU A 328 -7.29 14.20 -20.05
CA GLU A 328 -6.20 14.90 -19.38
C GLU A 328 -4.94 14.98 -20.26
N LYS A 329 -4.60 13.89 -20.97
CA LYS A 329 -3.48 13.90 -21.92
C LYS A 329 -3.70 14.81 -23.12
N GLU A 330 -4.90 14.81 -23.68
CA GLU A 330 -5.26 15.73 -24.77
C GLU A 330 -5.18 17.19 -24.32
N GLU A 331 -5.64 17.50 -23.09
CA GLU A 331 -5.51 18.82 -22.50
C GLU A 331 -4.06 19.23 -22.20
N GLU A 332 -3.22 18.29 -21.69
CA GLU A 332 -1.78 18.53 -21.49
C GLU A 332 -1.06 18.78 -22.82
N GLU A 333 -1.34 17.99 -23.87
CA GLU A 333 -0.75 18.18 -25.20
C GLU A 333 -1.16 19.51 -25.84
N ILE A 334 -2.42 19.95 -25.61
CA ILE A 334 -2.90 21.25 -26.07
C ILE A 334 -2.20 22.39 -25.32
N LYS A 335 -2.03 22.26 -24.00
CA LYS A 335 -1.27 23.24 -23.19
C LYS A 335 0.20 23.33 -23.64
N GLU A 336 0.86 22.19 -23.84
CA GLU A 336 2.26 22.17 -24.32
C GLU A 336 2.40 22.77 -25.73
N LYS A 337 1.43 22.55 -26.61
CA LYS A 337 1.42 23.18 -27.95
C LYS A 337 1.25 24.69 -27.86
N ASN A 338 0.30 25.14 -27.06
CA ASN A 338 0.05 26.57 -26.83
C ASN A 338 1.26 27.28 -26.18
N GLU A 339 1.96 26.61 -25.24
CA GLU A 339 3.19 27.16 -24.66
C GLU A 339 4.37 27.22 -25.66
N LYS A 340 4.45 26.26 -26.59
CA LYS A 340 5.46 26.27 -27.66
C LYS A 340 5.17 27.34 -28.71
N GLU A 341 3.89 27.58 -29.04
CA GLU A 341 3.45 28.64 -29.93
C GLU A 341 3.68 30.03 -29.31
N ASN A 342 3.30 30.24 -28.06
CA ASN A 342 3.56 31.50 -27.33
C ASN A 342 5.07 31.79 -27.17
N LYS A 343 5.93 30.77 -27.07
CA LYS A 343 7.39 30.95 -27.08
C LYS A 343 7.96 31.28 -28.46
N LYS A 344 7.33 30.86 -29.54
CA LYS A 344 7.69 31.24 -30.90
C LYS A 344 7.27 32.70 -31.21
N GLU A 345 6.06 33.10 -30.87
CA GLU A 345 5.59 34.49 -31.04
C GLU A 345 6.39 35.48 -30.17
N SER A 346 6.83 35.08 -28.95
CA SER A 346 7.70 35.91 -28.13
C SER A 346 9.15 35.97 -28.62
N GLY A 347 9.61 35.02 -29.48
CA GLY A 347 10.88 35.00 -30.14
C GLY A 347 10.91 35.93 -31.37
N GLU A 348 9.85 35.89 -32.20
CA GLU A 348 9.77 36.71 -33.40
C GLU A 348 9.57 38.20 -33.08
N ASN A 349 8.91 38.57 -31.98
CA ASN A 349 8.79 39.95 -31.50
C ASN A 349 10.08 40.52 -30.88
N LYS A 350 11.14 39.75 -30.68
CA LYS A 350 12.45 40.29 -30.25
C LYS A 350 13.40 40.59 -31.40
N GLU A 351 13.23 39.98 -32.56
CA GLU A 351 14.07 40.28 -33.76
C GLU A 351 13.57 41.46 -34.57
N GLN A 352 12.29 41.86 -34.44
CA GLN A 352 11.75 43.06 -35.10
C GLN A 352 11.88 44.39 -34.33
N LYS A 353 12.41 44.40 -33.09
CA LYS A 353 12.58 45.60 -32.26
C LYS A 353 14.01 46.20 -32.27
N GLU A 354 14.95 45.67 -33.02
CA GLU A 354 16.31 46.23 -33.12
C GLU A 354 16.58 47.05 -34.40
N SER A 355 15.64 47.13 -35.34
CA SER A 355 15.90 47.84 -36.62
C SER A 355 15.25 49.22 -36.76
N ASP A 356 14.41 49.73 -35.85
CA ASP A 356 13.78 51.02 -35.98
C ASP A 356 13.91 51.87 -34.71
N LYS A 357 15.10 52.48 -34.56
CA LYS A 357 15.32 53.68 -33.75
C LYS A 357 16.05 54.71 -34.57
N LYS A 358 15.30 55.48 -35.34
CA LYS A 358 15.59 56.88 -35.64
C LYS A 358 14.31 57.57 -36.14
N ASP A 359 14.08 58.70 -35.50
CA ASP A 359 13.35 59.86 -35.91
C ASP A 359 11.85 60.00 -35.63
N ASN A 360 11.68 60.99 -34.77
CA ASN A 360 10.71 62.11 -34.77
C ASN A 360 9.45 62.06 -33.87
N ASN A 361 9.61 62.88 -32.84
CA ASN A 361 8.72 63.83 -32.21
C ASN A 361 7.44 64.23 -32.99
N SER A 362 6.31 64.21 -32.36
CA SER A 362 5.46 65.38 -31.96
C SER A 362 3.98 65.05 -31.88
N SER A 363 3.42 65.46 -30.76
CA SER A 363 2.17 66.13 -30.54
C SER A 363 0.79 65.48 -30.75
N THR A 364 0.06 65.54 -29.62
CA THR A 364 -1.35 66.04 -29.42
C THR A 364 -2.48 65.01 -29.59
N LYS A 365 -3.07 64.72 -28.47
CA LYS A 365 -4.40 65.04 -27.96
C LYS A 365 -5.67 64.53 -28.66
N GLU A 366 -6.48 64.03 -27.81
CA GLU A 366 -7.97 64.22 -27.66
C GLU A 366 -8.90 63.12 -28.22
N LYS A 367 -9.62 62.54 -27.27
CA LYS A 367 -11.09 62.40 -27.08
C LYS A 367 -11.91 61.71 -28.18
N SER A 368 -12.71 60.76 -27.78
CA SER A 368 -14.15 60.76 -27.46
C SER A 368 -14.72 59.36 -27.67
N GLU A 369 -15.32 58.80 -26.71
CA GLU A 369 -16.73 58.48 -26.44
C GLU A 369 -17.56 58.05 -27.66
N GLU A 370 -18.17 56.88 -27.56
CA GLU A 370 -19.58 56.58 -27.38
C GLU A 370 -19.97 55.14 -27.85
N THR A 371 -20.53 54.42 -26.90
CA THR A 371 -21.79 53.64 -26.84
C THR A 371 -22.23 52.79 -28.05
N THR A 372 -22.58 51.53 -27.85
CA THR A 372 -23.86 51.01 -27.33
C THR A 372 -23.96 49.49 -27.38
N LYS A 373 -24.54 48.97 -26.27
CA LYS A 373 -25.54 47.88 -26.10
C LYS A 373 -25.22 46.41 -26.43
N GLU A 374 -25.19 45.67 -25.34
CA GLU A 374 -26.07 44.58 -24.89
C GLU A 374 -26.00 43.27 -25.67
N GLU A 375 -25.43 42.26 -25.01
CA GLU A 375 -26.23 41.10 -24.60
C GLU A 375 -25.50 40.34 -23.49
N THR A 376 -26.28 40.02 -22.48
CA THR A 376 -25.97 39.45 -21.18
C THR A 376 -25.66 37.96 -21.34
N ILE A 377 -24.47 37.51 -20.98
CA ILE A 377 -24.25 36.13 -20.52
C ILE A 377 -23.48 36.21 -19.21
N ILE A 378 -24.14 35.77 -18.16
CA ILE A 378 -23.69 35.70 -16.79
C ILE A 378 -22.52 34.69 -16.70
N ASN A 379 -21.32 35.19 -16.46
CA ASN A 379 -20.21 34.39 -15.98
C ASN A 379 -19.83 34.88 -14.59
N GLU A 380 -20.37 34.22 -13.57
CA GLU A 380 -19.89 34.37 -12.20
C GLU A 380 -18.53 33.68 -12.05
N ASN A 381 -17.46 34.38 -12.40
CA ASN A 381 -16.12 34.06 -11.91
C ASN A 381 -15.92 34.77 -10.57
N LYS A 382 -16.33 34.11 -9.49
CA LYS A 382 -15.85 34.46 -8.15
C LYS A 382 -14.38 34.08 -8.05
N ILE A 383 -13.54 35.13 -8.06
CA ILE A 383 -12.14 35.02 -7.61
C ILE A 383 -12.20 34.64 -6.14
N ILE A 384 -11.84 33.41 -5.83
CA ILE A 384 -11.63 32.94 -4.45
C ILE A 384 -10.21 33.38 -4.08
N GLU A 385 -10.11 34.40 -3.26
CA GLU A 385 -8.91 34.78 -2.53
C GLU A 385 -8.38 33.53 -1.79
N LYS A 386 -7.07 33.29 -1.90
CA LYS A 386 -6.38 32.23 -1.13
C LYS A 386 -6.53 32.53 0.35
N PRO A 387 -7.11 31.65 1.17
CA PRO A 387 -7.00 31.79 2.61
C PRO A 387 -5.60 31.43 3.06
N GLU A 388 -5.12 32.22 4.00
CA GLU A 388 -3.91 32.00 4.80
C GLU A 388 -3.86 30.58 5.39
N LYS A 389 -2.62 30.14 5.64
CA LYS A 389 -2.21 28.88 6.26
C LYS A 389 -3.08 28.50 7.47
N ASP A 390 -4.19 27.83 7.23
CA ASP A 390 -4.87 27.05 8.24
C ASP A 390 -4.38 25.60 8.18
N LEU A 391 -3.92 25.12 9.31
CA LEU A 391 -3.64 23.72 9.62
C LEU A 391 -4.68 22.83 8.94
N ILE A 392 -4.24 21.82 8.21
CA ILE A 392 -5.04 20.78 7.61
C ILE A 392 -5.97 20.23 8.69
N LYS A 393 -7.20 20.69 8.75
CA LYS A 393 -8.25 20.08 9.53
C LYS A 393 -8.48 18.71 8.91
N GLY A 394 -8.25 17.65 9.69
CA GLY A 394 -8.64 16.30 9.30
C GLY A 394 -10.14 16.27 8.92
N PRO A 395 -10.61 15.21 8.23
CA PRO A 395 -11.99 15.14 7.75
C PRO A 395 -12.95 15.44 8.90
N ASP A 396 -13.94 16.30 8.67
CA ASP A 396 -14.94 16.74 9.68
C ASP A 396 -15.66 15.57 10.32
N VAL A 397 -15.71 14.40 9.65
CA VAL A 397 -16.34 13.15 10.13
C VAL A 397 -15.38 11.99 9.91
N PHE A 398 -15.01 11.30 11.00
CA PHE A 398 -14.14 10.11 10.96
C PHE A 398 -14.58 9.04 11.97
N VAL A 399 -14.12 7.81 11.75
CA VAL A 399 -14.44 6.65 12.60
C VAL A 399 -13.64 6.71 13.90
N LEU A 400 -14.35 6.78 15.05
CA LEU A 400 -13.75 6.69 16.38
C LEU A 400 -13.50 5.25 16.82
N LYS A 401 -14.45 4.35 16.50
CA LYS A 401 -14.42 2.94 16.88
C LYS A 401 -15.13 2.12 15.83
N TRP A 402 -14.74 0.86 15.73
CA TRP A 402 -15.39 -0.11 14.87
C TRP A 402 -15.40 -1.49 15.52
N VAL A 403 -16.33 -2.33 15.08
CA VAL A 403 -16.47 -3.73 15.45
C VAL A 403 -16.65 -4.56 14.19
N ASP A 404 -15.88 -5.63 14.09
CA ASP A 404 -15.84 -6.48 12.89
C ASP A 404 -16.78 -7.69 13.05
N TYR A 405 -17.85 -7.68 12.26
CA TYR A 405 -18.72 -8.82 12.01
C TYR A 405 -18.71 -9.23 10.53
N SER A 406 -17.65 -8.88 9.80
CA SER A 406 -17.54 -9.08 8.33
C SER A 406 -17.63 -10.55 7.91
N SER A 407 -17.27 -11.48 8.80
CA SER A 407 -17.45 -12.92 8.56
C SER A 407 -18.91 -13.31 8.33
N LYS A 408 -19.87 -12.50 8.81
CA LYS A 408 -21.29 -12.84 8.79
C LYS A 408 -22.19 -11.72 8.25
N TYR A 409 -21.95 -10.47 8.64
CA TYR A 409 -22.89 -9.38 8.40
C TYR A 409 -22.23 -8.12 7.80
N GLY A 410 -21.06 -7.71 8.29
CA GLY A 410 -20.42 -6.47 7.91
C GLY A 410 -19.63 -5.83 9.04
N ILE A 411 -19.39 -4.53 8.95
CA ILE A 411 -18.60 -3.75 9.93
C ILE A 411 -19.51 -2.71 10.58
N GLY A 412 -19.59 -2.75 11.92
CA GLY A 412 -20.23 -1.71 12.73
C GLY A 412 -19.23 -0.61 13.09
N TYR A 413 -19.63 0.67 13.07
CA TYR A 413 -18.73 1.78 13.38
C TYR A 413 -19.43 2.92 14.13
N LEU A 414 -18.64 3.63 14.95
CA LEU A 414 -19.02 4.85 15.65
C LEU A 414 -18.19 6.00 15.12
N LEU A 415 -18.85 7.08 14.68
CA LEU A 415 -18.22 8.30 14.18
C LEU A 415 -17.97 9.33 15.27
N ASN A 416 -17.05 10.27 15.05
CA ASN A 416 -16.75 11.38 15.96
C ASN A 416 -17.94 12.30 16.21
N ASN A 417 -18.87 12.42 15.27
CA ASN A 417 -20.13 13.16 15.39
C ASN A 417 -21.24 12.38 16.13
N LYS A 418 -20.90 11.23 16.77
CA LYS A 418 -21.77 10.31 17.49
C LYS A 418 -22.75 9.53 16.61
N CYS A 419 -22.68 9.61 15.29
CA CYS A 419 -23.45 8.73 14.42
C CYS A 419 -22.92 7.29 14.54
N ILE A 420 -23.82 6.32 14.51
CA ILE A 420 -23.50 4.87 14.53
C ILE A 420 -23.91 4.30 13.18
N GLY A 421 -23.05 3.53 12.55
CA GLY A 421 -23.35 2.91 11.26
C GLY A 421 -22.99 1.43 11.19
N VAL A 422 -23.58 0.75 10.21
CA VAL A 422 -23.21 -0.60 9.79
C VAL A 422 -23.03 -0.59 8.29
N TYR A 423 -21.87 -1.03 7.85
CA TYR A 423 -21.56 -1.31 6.45
C TYR A 423 -21.72 -2.82 6.24
N PHE A 424 -22.74 -3.23 5.49
CA PHE A 424 -23.05 -4.64 5.26
C PHE A 424 -22.21 -5.26 4.14
N ASN A 425 -22.04 -6.57 4.16
CA ASN A 425 -21.28 -7.31 3.15
C ASN A 425 -21.85 -7.19 1.72
N ASP A 426 -23.12 -6.82 1.57
CA ASP A 426 -23.79 -6.53 0.31
C ASP A 426 -23.60 -5.07 -0.18
N CYS A 427 -22.66 -4.34 0.42
CA CYS A 427 -22.33 -2.95 0.11
C CYS A 427 -23.42 -1.92 0.46
N THR A 428 -24.48 -2.30 1.19
CA THR A 428 -25.45 -1.34 1.73
C THR A 428 -25.01 -0.78 3.07
N LYS A 429 -25.58 0.36 3.49
CA LYS A 429 -25.23 1.01 4.75
C LYS A 429 -26.49 1.42 5.52
N LEU A 430 -26.44 1.27 6.84
CA LEU A 430 -27.39 1.92 7.77
C LEU A 430 -26.59 2.88 8.65
N ILE A 431 -27.04 4.13 8.75
CA ILE A 431 -26.39 5.16 9.57
C ILE A 431 -27.47 5.84 10.43
N TYR A 432 -27.33 5.74 11.75
CA TYR A 432 -28.17 6.41 12.72
C TYR A 432 -27.56 7.75 13.13
N ASN A 433 -28.35 8.80 13.06
CA ASN A 433 -27.98 10.12 13.55
C ASN A 433 -28.70 10.41 14.88
N PRO A 434 -27.95 10.48 16.02
CA PRO A 434 -28.57 10.70 17.32
C PRO A 434 -29.21 12.09 17.52
N LYS A 435 -28.86 13.07 16.67
CA LYS A 435 -29.49 14.41 16.73
C LYS A 435 -30.88 14.45 16.11
N THR A 436 -31.11 13.64 15.08
CA THR A 436 -32.40 13.60 14.38
C THR A 436 -33.22 12.36 14.71
N GLU A 437 -32.63 11.41 15.45
CA GLU A 437 -33.19 10.09 15.79
C GLU A 437 -33.61 9.27 14.56
N LYS A 438 -33.05 9.56 13.41
CA LYS A 438 -33.35 8.88 12.15
C LYS A 438 -32.24 7.96 11.70
N ILE A 439 -32.63 6.88 11.01
CA ILE A 439 -31.74 5.97 10.31
C ILE A 439 -31.80 6.30 8.82
N SER A 440 -30.64 6.44 8.21
CA SER A 440 -30.45 6.55 6.76
C SER A 440 -29.98 5.20 6.23
N PHE A 441 -30.76 4.61 5.32
CA PHE A 441 -30.36 3.44 4.53
C PHE A 441 -29.82 3.92 3.18
N ILE A 442 -28.61 3.48 2.85
CA ILE A 442 -27.95 3.83 1.60
C ILE A 442 -27.71 2.55 0.81
N GLU A 443 -28.30 2.50 -0.38
CA GLU A 443 -28.15 1.42 -1.34
C GLU A 443 -27.57 1.96 -2.64
N ARG A 444 -26.52 1.36 -3.15
CA ARG A 444 -25.97 1.70 -4.46
C ARG A 444 -26.63 0.85 -5.52
N LYS A 445 -27.52 1.43 -6.30
CA LYS A 445 -28.11 0.75 -7.47
C LYS A 445 -27.12 0.75 -8.62
N VAL A 446 -26.73 -0.45 -9.02
CA VAL A 446 -25.79 -0.69 -10.14
C VAL A 446 -26.29 -0.14 -11.48
N THR A 447 -27.62 0.08 -11.61
CA THR A 447 -28.27 0.52 -12.86
C THR A 447 -28.40 2.03 -13.03
N THR A 448 -28.27 2.84 -11.98
CA THR A 448 -28.53 4.29 -12.01
C THR A 448 -27.40 5.18 -11.53
N GLU A 449 -26.24 4.62 -11.14
CA GLU A 449 -25.05 5.33 -10.62
C GLU A 449 -25.29 6.28 -9.42
N LYS A 450 -26.51 6.32 -8.89
CA LYS A 450 -26.86 7.16 -7.74
C LYS A 450 -27.11 6.29 -6.52
N ASP A 451 -26.53 6.73 -5.40
CA ASP A 451 -26.88 6.16 -4.11
C ASP A 451 -28.33 6.50 -3.79
N MET A 452 -29.15 5.47 -3.56
CA MET A 452 -30.54 5.65 -3.10
C MET A 452 -30.52 5.83 -1.60
N LEU A 453 -31.05 6.94 -1.14
CA LEU A 453 -31.15 7.28 0.29
C LEU A 453 -32.58 7.13 0.77
N TYR A 454 -32.81 6.26 1.74
CA TYR A 454 -34.07 6.11 2.45
C TYR A 454 -33.89 6.49 3.90
N THR A 455 -34.79 7.28 4.46
CA THR A 455 -34.69 7.70 5.87
C THR A 455 -35.97 7.32 6.61
N PHE A 456 -35.80 6.68 7.79
CA PHE A 456 -36.91 6.22 8.63
C PHE A 456 -36.56 6.30 10.12
N GLY A 457 -37.55 6.25 10.99
CA GLY A 457 -37.36 6.21 12.44
C GLY A 457 -36.78 4.88 12.91
N LEU A 458 -36.14 4.86 14.08
CA LEU A 458 -35.47 3.67 14.63
C LEU A 458 -36.43 2.44 14.77
N LYS A 459 -37.74 2.69 15.01
CA LYS A 459 -38.76 1.66 15.14
C LYS A 459 -39.60 1.44 13.87
N GLU A 460 -39.37 2.21 12.83
CA GLU A 460 -40.21 2.29 11.61
C GLU A 460 -39.52 1.68 10.39
N ALA A 461 -38.62 0.72 10.59
CA ALA A 461 -37.89 0.10 9.51
C ALA A 461 -38.83 -0.64 8.53
N PRO A 462 -38.70 -0.41 7.22
CA PRO A 462 -39.43 -1.13 6.19
C PRO A 462 -39.28 -2.65 6.34
N LYS A 463 -40.31 -3.41 5.94
CA LYS A 463 -40.30 -4.89 6.08
C LYS A 463 -39.07 -5.54 5.43
N GLU A 464 -38.64 -5.01 4.33
CA GLU A 464 -37.46 -5.49 3.56
C GLU A 464 -36.13 -5.25 4.31
N LEU A 465 -36.08 -4.24 5.19
CA LEU A 465 -34.89 -3.87 5.96
C LEU A 465 -34.88 -4.39 7.40
N GLN A 466 -35.89 -5.11 7.82
CA GLN A 466 -36.02 -5.57 9.21
C GLN A 466 -34.82 -6.39 9.68
N LYS A 467 -34.33 -7.32 8.87
CA LYS A 467 -33.14 -8.14 9.21
C LYS A 467 -31.90 -7.27 9.43
N LYS A 468 -31.68 -6.28 8.54
CA LYS A 468 -30.56 -5.34 8.65
C LYS A 468 -30.72 -4.42 9.86
N ASN A 469 -31.94 -4.00 10.14
CA ASN A 469 -32.22 -3.16 11.31
C ASN A 469 -31.99 -3.91 12.65
N ILE A 470 -32.29 -5.21 12.73
CA ILE A 470 -31.97 -6.03 13.92
C ILE A 470 -30.44 -6.06 14.14
N ILE A 471 -29.66 -6.31 13.10
CA ILE A 471 -28.18 -6.32 13.19
C ILE A 471 -27.70 -4.95 13.62
N PHE A 472 -28.23 -3.88 13.00
CA PHE A 472 -27.89 -2.50 13.35
C PHE A 472 -28.19 -2.20 14.83
N GLN A 473 -29.33 -2.63 15.36
CA GLN A 473 -29.68 -2.41 16.77
C GLN A 473 -28.72 -3.15 17.70
N GLN A 474 -28.24 -4.34 17.36
CA GLN A 474 -27.22 -5.04 18.13
C GLN A 474 -25.91 -4.28 18.18
N VAL A 475 -25.48 -3.74 17.04
CA VAL A 475 -24.26 -2.90 16.94
C VAL A 475 -24.43 -1.61 17.75
N LYS A 476 -25.60 -0.98 17.67
CA LYS A 476 -25.90 0.24 18.44
C LYS A 476 -25.83 -0.05 19.94
N LYS A 477 -26.48 -1.12 20.41
CA LYS A 477 -26.45 -1.56 21.81
C LYS A 477 -25.02 -1.79 22.31
N TYR A 478 -24.16 -2.44 21.50
CA TYR A 478 -22.74 -2.63 21.83
C TYR A 478 -22.00 -1.32 22.10
N PHE A 479 -22.20 -0.31 21.26
CA PHE A 479 -21.53 1.00 21.45
C PHE A 479 -22.12 1.80 22.61
N ASP A 480 -23.42 1.67 22.88
CA ASP A 480 -24.09 2.32 24.02
C ASP A 480 -23.61 1.71 25.37
N GLU A 481 -23.49 0.38 25.48
CA GLU A 481 -22.96 -0.31 26.67
C GLU A 481 -21.46 0.01 26.91
N ASP A 482 -20.64 0.12 25.87
CA ASP A 482 -19.23 0.50 26.00
C ASP A 482 -19.08 1.96 26.51
N LYS A 483 -20.02 2.82 26.15
CA LYS A 483 -20.07 4.19 26.65
C LYS A 483 -20.38 4.23 28.14
N GLU A 484 -21.42 3.51 28.58
CA GLU A 484 -21.83 3.45 30.00
C GLU A 484 -20.73 2.86 30.89
N LYS A 485 -20.02 1.82 30.43
CA LYS A 485 -18.88 1.24 31.18
C LYS A 485 -17.80 2.27 31.42
N LYS A 486 -17.46 3.07 30.38
CA LYS A 486 -16.41 4.11 30.50
C LYS A 486 -16.83 5.31 31.35
N GLU A 487 -18.12 5.65 31.40
CA GLU A 487 -18.62 6.68 32.27
C GLU A 487 -18.55 6.22 33.76
N LYS A 488 -18.95 4.99 34.06
CA LYS A 488 -18.82 4.39 35.40
C LYS A 488 -17.36 4.27 35.87
N GLU A 489 -16.43 3.93 35.00
CA GLU A 489 -14.98 3.92 35.29
C GLU A 489 -14.41 5.30 35.57
N LYS A 490 -14.93 6.34 34.92
CA LYS A 490 -14.52 7.74 35.19
C LYS A 490 -15.08 8.24 36.54
N GLU A 491 -16.30 7.91 36.86
CA GLU A 491 -16.92 8.28 38.14
C GLU A 491 -16.24 7.57 39.32
N SER A 492 -15.85 6.29 39.17
CA SER A 492 -15.12 5.56 40.19
C SER A 492 -13.70 6.11 40.45
N LYS A 493 -13.08 6.75 39.44
CA LYS A 493 -11.73 7.39 39.54
C LYS A 493 -11.78 8.84 40.04
N SER A 494 -12.94 9.48 40.02
CA SER A 494 -13.12 10.88 40.45
C SER A 494 -13.64 11.05 41.90
N SER A 495 -13.83 9.99 42.66
CA SER A 495 -14.18 10.08 44.10
C SER A 495 -12.95 10.35 44.95
N PRO A 496 -12.77 11.54 45.55
CA PRO A 496 -11.62 11.81 46.40
C PRO A 496 -11.77 11.12 47.76
N ASN A 497 -10.72 10.41 48.17
CA ASN A 497 -10.49 9.86 49.52
C ASN A 497 -10.82 10.89 50.62
N LYS A 498 -12.05 10.89 51.10
CA LYS A 498 -12.41 11.44 52.42
C LYS A 498 -12.57 10.30 53.39
N ALA A 499 -11.50 9.83 54.00
CA ALA A 499 -11.52 9.21 55.34
C ALA A 499 -10.08 8.76 55.69
N LYS A 500 -9.38 9.60 56.47
CA LYS A 500 -8.53 9.22 57.57
C LYS A 500 -7.83 10.45 58.16
N LYS A 501 -8.59 11.23 58.91
CA LYS A 501 -8.06 11.99 60.03
C LYS A 501 -9.03 11.74 61.18
N LYS A 502 -8.68 10.82 62.08
CA LYS A 502 -9.01 10.75 63.51
C LYS A 502 -8.39 9.46 64.08
N LYS A 503 -7.34 9.56 64.68
CA LYS A 503 -6.75 9.32 65.99
C LYS A 503 -5.28 9.07 65.90
#